data_4fd99e5565a3be327466c7690f830ce7
#
_entry.id   4fd99e5565a3be327466c7690f830ce7
#
_cell.length_a   1.000
_cell.length_b   1.000
_cell.length_c   1.000
_cell.angle_alpha   90.00
_cell.angle_beta   90.00
_cell.angle_gamma   90.00
#
_symmetry.space_group_name_H-M   'P 1'
#
loop_
_entity.id
_entity.type
_entity.pdbx_description
1 polymer ?
#
loop_
_entity_poly.entity_id
_entity_poly.type
_entity_poly.pdbx_seq_one_letter_code
_entity_poly.pdbx_strand_id
1 'polypeptide(L)'
;YKISKFIDNQKTIYCFISTRKVYPSKANLKEKSKLSPKSHYSKNKLITEGKISKKLKKNFLILRVSNIIGDTEISKRIHYTFIDVFQKNINKGIVFDNERVFKDFLSIDKFCQILKEIIRKKLTGIYNISIGQKVYLNDLIGWLNKFNNKKYKIKKNVNLKKESFYLNNRKLMSKIKIQNSLNELRIFCLKYSKKKFS
;
A
#
# COMPACT_ATOMS: atom_id res chain seq x y z
N TYR A 1 7.41 4.51 21.87
CA TYR A 1 7.76 5.59 22.81
C TYR A 1 9.05 5.35 23.58
N LYS A 2 9.35 4.10 24.02
CA LYS A 2 10.62 3.75 24.68
C LYS A 2 11.81 3.81 23.72
N ILE A 3 11.63 3.40 22.46
CA ILE A 3 12.70 3.36 21.44
C ILE A 3 13.25 4.76 21.14
N SER A 4 12.41 5.81 21.14
CA SER A 4 12.88 7.18 20.89
C SER A 4 13.83 7.74 21.94
N LYS A 5 13.96 7.10 23.10
CA LYS A 5 14.98 7.45 24.12
C LYS A 5 16.39 7.00 23.72
N PHE A 6 16.49 5.99 22.84
CA PHE A 6 17.77 5.44 22.37
C PHE A 6 18.25 6.06 21.06
N ILE A 7 17.44 6.92 20.42
CA ILE A 7 17.77 7.54 19.12
C ILE A 7 18.28 8.97 19.32
N ASP A 8 19.09 9.17 20.32
CA ASP A 8 19.67 10.51 20.60
C ASP A 8 20.97 10.75 19.81
N ASN A 9 21.31 9.83 18.91
CA ASN A 9 22.49 9.92 18.09
C ASN A 9 22.17 10.62 16.76
N GLN A 10 22.81 11.74 16.49
CA GLN A 10 22.65 12.52 15.24
C GLN A 10 22.92 11.73 13.95
N LYS A 11 23.51 10.54 14.05
CA LYS A 11 23.80 9.63 12.93
C LYS A 11 22.66 8.64 12.62
N THR A 12 21.66 8.50 13.49
CA THR A 12 20.58 7.50 13.35
C THR A 12 19.29 8.13 12.82
N ILE A 13 18.75 7.59 11.72
CA ILE A 13 17.44 7.97 11.17
C ILE A 13 16.39 6.97 11.63
N TYR A 14 15.36 7.44 12.33
CA TYR A 14 14.23 6.62 12.74
C TYR A 14 13.21 6.48 11.61
N CYS A 15 13.04 5.26 11.10
CA CYS A 15 12.07 4.96 10.05
C CYS A 15 10.76 4.44 10.64
N PHE A 16 9.66 5.14 10.36
CA PHE A 16 8.31 4.76 10.78
C PHE A 16 7.42 4.42 9.58
N ILE A 17 6.96 3.17 9.51
CA ILE A 17 5.98 2.74 8.51
C ILE A 17 4.60 3.18 8.95
N SER A 18 4.10 4.23 8.32
CA SER A 18 2.76 4.75 8.48
C SER A 18 1.81 4.21 7.39
N THR A 19 0.69 4.81 7.17
CA THR A 19 -0.37 4.29 6.29
C THR A 19 -1.05 5.37 5.46
N ARG A 20 -1.52 5.03 4.27
CA ARG A 20 -2.40 5.89 3.46
C ARG A 20 -3.69 6.27 4.20
N LYS A 21 -4.14 5.47 5.18
CA LYS A 21 -5.39 5.69 5.92
C LYS A 21 -5.40 6.95 6.80
N VAL A 22 -4.28 7.67 6.91
CA VAL A 22 -4.24 9.02 7.51
C VAL A 22 -4.89 10.07 6.64
N TYR A 23 -5.06 9.80 5.33
CA TYR A 23 -5.75 10.65 4.37
C TYR A 23 -7.23 10.31 4.21
N PRO A 24 -8.06 11.23 3.68
CA PRO A 24 -9.39 10.90 3.17
C PRO A 24 -9.32 10.03 1.91
N SER A 25 -10.47 9.48 1.47
CA SER A 25 -10.58 8.75 0.21
C SER A 25 -10.72 9.75 -0.94
N LYS A 26 -9.58 10.16 -1.50
CA LYS A 26 -9.47 11.08 -2.66
C LYS A 26 -8.34 10.67 -3.58
N ALA A 27 -8.38 11.16 -4.80
CA ALA A 27 -7.31 10.96 -5.79
C ALA A 27 -6.16 11.96 -5.57
N ASN A 28 -4.96 11.58 -6.04
CA ASN A 28 -3.78 12.45 -6.13
C ASN A 28 -3.36 13.08 -4.79
N LEU A 29 -3.38 12.30 -3.71
CA LEU A 29 -3.06 12.77 -2.35
C LEU A 29 -1.55 12.97 -2.19
N LYS A 30 -1.13 14.20 -1.97
CA LYS A 30 0.26 14.59 -1.68
C LYS A 30 0.54 14.53 -0.18
N GLU A 31 1.82 14.54 0.22
CA GLU A 31 2.22 14.51 1.64
C GLU A 31 1.67 15.69 2.45
N LYS A 32 1.45 16.85 1.78
CA LYS A 32 0.86 18.06 2.37
C LYS A 32 -0.69 18.09 2.29
N SER A 33 -1.34 17.09 1.71
CA SER A 33 -2.80 17.03 1.63
C SER A 33 -3.42 16.96 3.03
N LYS A 34 -4.64 17.53 3.18
CA LYS A 34 -5.39 17.48 4.44
C LYS A 34 -5.50 16.05 4.96
N LEU A 35 -5.19 15.84 6.22
CA LEU A 35 -5.29 14.56 6.91
C LEU A 35 -6.69 14.40 7.51
N SER A 36 -7.25 13.19 7.41
CA SER A 36 -8.60 12.86 7.91
C SER A 36 -8.70 11.38 8.27
N PRO A 37 -8.00 10.93 9.33
CA PRO A 37 -8.01 9.54 9.76
C PRO A 37 -9.38 9.17 10.34
N LYS A 38 -10.01 8.09 9.83
CA LYS A 38 -11.34 7.66 10.27
C LYS A 38 -11.31 6.56 11.34
N SER A 39 -10.36 5.62 11.26
CA SER A 39 -10.26 4.48 12.17
C SER A 39 -9.32 4.76 13.34
N HIS A 40 -9.49 4.04 14.47
CA HIS A 40 -8.54 4.07 15.59
C HIS A 40 -7.11 3.79 15.13
N TYR A 41 -6.92 2.80 14.26
CA TYR A 41 -5.62 2.49 13.67
C TYR A 41 -4.98 3.71 12.98
N SER A 42 -5.74 4.38 12.10
CA SER A 42 -5.21 5.54 11.35
C SER A 42 -5.01 6.77 12.24
N LYS A 43 -5.86 6.98 13.24
CA LYS A 43 -5.69 8.04 14.25
C LYS A 43 -4.40 7.82 15.04
N ASN A 44 -4.17 6.59 15.55
CA ASN A 44 -2.96 6.25 16.28
C ASN A 44 -1.69 6.39 15.43
N LYS A 45 -1.74 5.98 14.14
CA LYS A 45 -0.62 6.21 13.22
C LYS A 45 -0.31 7.70 13.09
N LEU A 46 -1.34 8.56 12.89
CA LEU A 46 -1.15 10.00 12.76
C LEU A 46 -0.61 10.64 14.04
N ILE A 47 -1.12 10.27 15.21
CA ILE A 47 -0.59 10.73 16.51
C ILE A 47 0.89 10.36 16.65
N THR A 48 1.25 9.15 16.22
CA THR A 48 2.64 8.67 16.26
C THR A 48 3.53 9.47 15.31
N GLU A 49 3.06 9.77 14.08
CA GLU A 49 3.77 10.65 13.13
C GLU A 49 4.10 12.01 13.79
N GLY A 50 3.10 12.64 14.42
CA GLY A 50 3.27 13.92 15.10
C GLY A 50 4.28 13.87 16.26
N LYS A 51 4.25 12.80 17.08
CA LYS A 51 5.20 12.62 18.17
C LYS A 51 6.63 12.42 17.66
N ILE A 52 6.82 11.64 16.59
CA ILE A 52 8.12 11.38 15.96
C ILE A 52 8.70 12.67 15.39
N SER A 53 7.93 13.37 14.55
CA SER A 53 8.41 14.59 13.89
C SER A 53 8.74 15.70 14.88
N LYS A 54 7.94 15.86 15.95
CA LYS A 54 8.20 16.83 17.02
C LYS A 54 9.47 16.50 17.79
N LYS A 55 9.68 15.21 18.12
CA LYS A 55 10.82 14.80 18.96
C LYS A 55 12.14 14.75 18.19
N LEU A 56 12.12 14.18 16.97
CA LEU A 56 13.34 13.89 16.22
C LEU A 56 13.72 14.99 15.21
N LYS A 57 12.89 16.05 15.09
CA LYS A 57 13.13 17.24 14.23
C LYS A 57 13.55 16.90 12.79
N LYS A 58 14.81 16.49 12.57
CA LYS A 58 15.40 16.18 11.25
C LYS A 58 15.69 14.69 11.04
N ASN A 59 15.87 13.91 12.11
CA ASN A 59 16.37 12.53 12.02
C ASN A 59 15.23 11.49 11.99
N PHE A 60 14.19 11.76 11.20
CA PHE A 60 13.08 10.83 11.02
C PHE A 60 12.74 10.62 9.57
N LEU A 61 12.17 9.47 9.29
CA LEU A 61 11.58 9.08 8.03
C LEU A 61 10.20 8.48 8.29
N ILE A 62 9.16 9.08 7.73
CA ILE A 62 7.78 8.58 7.83
C ILE A 62 7.33 8.15 6.43
N LEU A 63 6.98 6.89 6.28
CA LEU A 63 6.53 6.30 5.03
C LEU A 63 5.02 6.03 5.09
N ARG A 64 4.22 6.83 4.39
CA ARG A 64 2.77 6.63 4.25
C ARG A 64 2.52 5.65 3.11
N VAL A 65 2.37 4.39 3.46
CA VAL A 65 2.33 3.29 2.51
C VAL A 65 0.91 3.03 2.02
N SER A 66 0.75 2.82 0.71
CA SER A 66 -0.51 2.41 0.08
C SER A 66 -0.80 0.92 0.33
N ASN A 67 -1.65 0.28 -0.47
CA ASN A 67 -1.91 -1.15 -0.31
C ASN A 67 -0.74 -1.95 -0.87
N ILE A 68 -0.15 -2.82 -0.06
CA ILE A 68 0.87 -3.77 -0.50
C ILE A 68 0.21 -5.07 -0.92
N ILE A 69 0.65 -5.61 -2.07
CA ILE A 69 0.28 -6.94 -2.55
C ILE A 69 1.52 -7.83 -2.48
N GLY A 70 1.39 -8.96 -1.80
CA GLY A 70 2.43 -9.96 -1.66
C GLY A 70 1.83 -11.35 -1.53
N ASP A 71 2.62 -12.37 -1.88
CA ASP A 71 2.28 -13.77 -1.66
C ASP A 71 2.69 -14.13 -0.22
N THR A 72 1.72 -14.58 0.58
CA THR A 72 1.99 -15.03 1.96
C THR A 72 0.98 -16.08 2.35
N GLU A 73 1.39 -16.99 3.21
CA GLU A 73 0.51 -18.00 3.80
C GLU A 73 -0.55 -17.36 4.69
N ILE A 74 -1.82 -17.73 4.45
CA ILE A 74 -3.01 -17.15 5.11
C ILE A 74 -3.09 -17.55 6.59
N SER A 75 -2.51 -18.68 6.97
CA SER A 75 -2.72 -19.35 8.27
C SER A 75 -2.26 -18.57 9.51
N LYS A 76 -1.45 -17.51 9.36
CA LYS A 76 -0.84 -16.79 10.49
C LYS A 76 -1.23 -15.30 10.59
N ARG A 77 -2.29 -14.85 9.89
CA ARG A 77 -2.61 -13.41 9.85
C ARG A 77 -3.79 -13.02 10.72
N ILE A 78 -3.57 -11.97 11.50
CA ILE A 78 -4.63 -11.30 12.29
C ILE A 78 -5.56 -10.46 11.39
N HIS A 79 -5.06 -9.95 10.25
CA HIS A 79 -5.81 -9.09 9.34
C HIS A 79 -5.69 -9.54 7.89
N TYR A 80 -6.83 -9.64 7.21
CA TYR A 80 -6.88 -9.99 5.79
C TYR A 80 -6.41 -8.82 4.90
N THR A 81 -5.55 -9.14 3.95
CA THR A 81 -5.16 -8.23 2.86
C THR A 81 -6.14 -8.33 1.69
N PHE A 82 -5.95 -7.52 0.65
CA PHE A 82 -6.75 -7.61 -0.57
C PHE A 82 -6.62 -9.01 -1.23
N ILE A 83 -5.41 -9.56 -1.30
CA ILE A 83 -5.19 -10.90 -1.88
C ILE A 83 -5.90 -11.99 -1.06
N ASP A 84 -5.87 -11.90 0.26
CA ASP A 84 -6.54 -12.89 1.12
C ASP A 84 -8.05 -12.90 0.88
N VAL A 85 -8.66 -11.71 0.77
CA VAL A 85 -10.09 -11.57 0.44
C VAL A 85 -10.38 -12.10 -0.96
N PHE A 86 -9.53 -11.78 -1.94
CA PHE A 86 -9.65 -12.29 -3.30
C PHE A 86 -9.59 -13.84 -3.32
N GLN A 87 -8.58 -14.44 -2.68
CA GLN A 87 -8.43 -15.91 -2.61
C GLN A 87 -9.65 -16.58 -1.94
N LYS A 88 -10.13 -16.03 -0.81
CA LYS A 88 -11.30 -16.53 -0.13
C LYS A 88 -12.53 -16.52 -1.02
N ASN A 89 -12.71 -15.49 -1.82
CA ASN A 89 -13.83 -15.36 -2.74
C ASN A 89 -13.70 -16.33 -3.93
N ILE A 90 -12.53 -16.43 -4.54
CA ILE A 90 -12.25 -17.38 -5.63
C ILE A 90 -12.45 -18.84 -5.18
N ASN A 91 -12.01 -19.19 -3.99
CA ASN A 91 -12.23 -20.54 -3.44
C ASN A 91 -13.74 -20.86 -3.24
N LYS A 92 -14.58 -19.83 -3.11
CA LYS A 92 -16.05 -19.95 -3.09
C LYS A 92 -16.69 -19.88 -4.49
N GLY A 93 -15.88 -19.82 -5.54
CA GLY A 93 -16.37 -19.65 -6.90
C GLY A 93 -17.03 -18.29 -7.15
N ILE A 94 -16.58 -17.22 -6.48
CA ILE A 94 -17.19 -15.89 -6.59
C ILE A 94 -16.12 -14.86 -6.96
N VAL A 95 -16.44 -14.00 -7.95
CA VAL A 95 -15.71 -12.77 -8.25
C VAL A 95 -16.66 -11.59 -8.08
N PHE A 96 -16.21 -10.54 -7.38
CA PHE A 96 -17.01 -9.33 -7.23
C PHE A 96 -16.67 -8.31 -8.30
N ASP A 97 -17.71 -7.84 -9.02
CA ASP A 97 -17.62 -6.64 -9.86
C ASP A 97 -17.61 -5.41 -8.95
N ASN A 98 -16.54 -4.65 -9.05
CA ASN A 98 -16.33 -3.42 -8.27
C ASN A 98 -16.55 -2.16 -9.10
N GLU A 99 -17.13 -2.28 -10.30
CA GLU A 99 -17.38 -1.17 -11.22
C GLU A 99 -16.14 -0.27 -11.42
N ARG A 100 -16.30 1.05 -11.19
CA ARG A 100 -15.26 2.07 -11.37
C ARG A 100 -14.42 2.35 -10.11
N VAL A 101 -14.43 1.45 -9.13
CA VAL A 101 -13.62 1.62 -7.92
C VAL A 101 -12.14 1.44 -8.24
N PHE A 102 -11.34 2.42 -7.86
CA PHE A 102 -9.88 2.33 -7.99
C PHE A 102 -9.20 2.52 -6.63
N LYS A 103 -8.05 1.91 -6.47
CA LYS A 103 -7.16 2.10 -5.32
C LYS A 103 -5.72 2.18 -5.82
N ASP A 104 -4.81 2.45 -4.89
CA ASP A 104 -3.38 2.42 -5.14
C ASP A 104 -2.82 1.12 -4.56
N PHE A 105 -2.04 0.40 -5.37
CA PHE A 105 -1.43 -0.86 -4.98
C PHE A 105 0.05 -0.87 -5.37
N LEU A 106 0.85 -1.57 -4.59
CA LEU A 106 2.28 -1.78 -4.83
C LEU A 106 2.63 -3.24 -4.53
N SER A 107 3.42 -3.88 -5.38
CA SER A 107 3.92 -5.21 -5.05
C SER A 107 4.91 -5.14 -3.89
N ILE A 108 5.01 -6.22 -3.12
CA ILE A 108 5.96 -6.30 -2.01
C ILE A 108 7.41 -6.18 -2.51
N ASP A 109 7.74 -6.77 -3.66
CA ASP A 109 9.07 -6.68 -4.26
C ASP A 109 9.44 -5.22 -4.59
N LYS A 110 8.49 -4.48 -5.17
CA LYS A 110 8.69 -3.06 -5.49
C LYS A 110 8.80 -2.21 -4.22
N PHE A 111 8.01 -2.51 -3.19
CA PHE A 111 8.14 -1.86 -1.89
C PHE A 111 9.54 -2.06 -1.30
N CYS A 112 10.07 -3.28 -1.34
CA CYS A 112 11.42 -3.58 -0.84
C CYS A 112 12.50 -2.86 -1.64
N GLN A 113 12.39 -2.80 -2.98
CA GLN A 113 13.31 -2.04 -3.83
C GLN A 113 13.31 -0.55 -3.48
N ILE A 114 12.13 0.07 -3.33
CA ILE A 114 11.98 1.47 -2.94
C ILE A 114 12.59 1.70 -1.56
N LEU A 115 12.31 0.83 -0.58
CA LEU A 115 12.82 0.94 0.77
C LEU A 115 14.36 0.87 0.80
N LYS A 116 14.96 -0.07 0.05
CA LYS A 116 16.41 -0.18 -0.11
C LYS A 116 17.03 1.14 -0.60
N GLU A 117 16.46 1.76 -1.63
CA GLU A 117 16.96 3.04 -2.15
C GLU A 117 16.78 4.21 -1.17
N ILE A 118 15.67 4.26 -0.46
CA ILE A 118 15.43 5.26 0.59
C ILE A 118 16.50 5.17 1.67
N ILE A 119 16.80 3.95 2.13
CA ILE A 119 17.82 3.69 3.17
C ILE A 119 19.21 4.04 2.64
N ARG A 120 19.56 3.58 1.42
CA ARG A 120 20.85 3.88 0.78
C ARG A 120 21.11 5.38 0.67
N LYS A 121 20.07 6.15 0.33
CA LYS A 121 20.15 7.61 0.20
C LYS A 121 19.96 8.37 1.50
N LYS A 122 19.76 7.69 2.62
CA LYS A 122 19.53 8.30 3.94
C LYS A 122 18.44 9.38 3.92
N LEU A 123 17.34 9.12 3.21
CA LEU A 123 16.26 10.09 3.09
C LEU A 123 15.58 10.34 4.44
N THR A 124 15.22 11.60 4.70
CA THR A 124 14.49 12.05 5.90
C THR A 124 13.21 12.79 5.51
N GLY A 125 12.27 12.87 6.46
CA GLY A 125 10.99 13.54 6.29
C GLY A 125 9.84 12.58 6.01
N ILE A 126 8.78 13.06 5.35
CA ILE A 126 7.56 12.30 5.07
C ILE A 126 7.45 12.03 3.58
N TYR A 127 7.19 10.77 3.22
CA TYR A 127 7.01 10.32 1.83
C TYR A 127 5.82 9.38 1.67
N ASN A 128 5.11 9.55 0.56
CA ASN A 128 4.12 8.59 0.09
C ASN A 128 4.81 7.44 -0.66
N ILE A 129 4.52 6.21 -0.27
CA ILE A 129 4.99 4.99 -0.92
C ILE A 129 3.82 4.35 -1.66
N SER A 130 3.84 4.44 -2.98
CA SER A 130 2.71 4.06 -3.83
C SER A 130 3.14 3.91 -5.28
N ILE A 131 2.28 3.32 -6.11
CA ILE A 131 2.46 3.33 -7.57
C ILE A 131 2.22 4.74 -8.16
N GLY A 132 1.45 5.58 -7.46
CA GLY A 132 1.20 6.97 -7.87
C GLY A 132 0.11 7.15 -8.91
N GLN A 133 -0.72 6.14 -9.15
CA GLN A 133 -1.80 6.18 -10.14
C GLN A 133 -3.00 5.30 -9.76
N LYS A 134 -4.09 5.43 -10.52
CA LYS A 134 -5.30 4.65 -10.34
C LYS A 134 -5.07 3.20 -10.78
N VAL A 135 -5.40 2.24 -9.90
CA VAL A 135 -5.51 0.82 -10.24
C VAL A 135 -6.96 0.44 -10.06
N TYR A 136 -7.68 0.18 -11.15
CA TYR A 136 -9.07 -0.26 -11.06
C TYR A 136 -9.13 -1.68 -10.49
N LEU A 137 -10.08 -1.91 -9.57
CA LEU A 137 -10.18 -3.19 -8.88
C LEU A 137 -10.51 -4.34 -9.84
N ASN A 138 -11.32 -4.08 -10.88
CA ASN A 138 -11.65 -5.09 -11.88
C ASN A 138 -10.42 -5.50 -12.70
N ASP A 139 -9.55 -4.55 -13.08
CA ASP A 139 -8.30 -4.86 -13.78
C ASP A 139 -7.38 -5.71 -12.89
N LEU A 140 -7.22 -5.30 -11.63
CA LEU A 140 -6.39 -6.03 -10.67
C LEU A 140 -6.90 -7.46 -10.46
N ILE A 141 -8.22 -7.64 -10.29
CA ILE A 141 -8.86 -8.95 -10.16
C ILE A 141 -8.67 -9.77 -11.44
N GLY A 142 -8.83 -9.15 -12.61
CA GLY A 142 -8.61 -9.79 -13.90
C GLY A 142 -7.17 -10.33 -14.04
N TRP A 143 -6.16 -9.55 -13.64
CA TRP A 143 -4.76 -10.01 -13.66
C TRP A 143 -4.49 -11.14 -12.66
N LEU A 144 -5.04 -11.04 -11.44
CA LEU A 144 -4.89 -12.07 -10.40
C LEU A 144 -5.64 -13.37 -10.74
N ASN A 145 -6.63 -13.31 -11.61
CA ASN A 145 -7.47 -14.45 -11.99
C ASN A 145 -7.17 -14.98 -13.39
N LYS A 146 -6.16 -14.45 -14.08
CA LYS A 146 -5.89 -14.73 -15.51
C LYS A 146 -5.71 -16.20 -15.84
N PHE A 147 -5.06 -16.97 -14.98
CA PHE A 147 -4.76 -18.40 -15.18
C PHE A 147 -5.69 -19.31 -14.38
N ASN A 148 -6.79 -18.78 -13.83
CA ASN A 148 -7.77 -19.59 -13.12
C ASN A 148 -8.79 -20.18 -14.09
N ASN A 149 -8.73 -21.48 -14.31
CA ASN A 149 -9.62 -22.23 -15.18
C ASN A 149 -10.94 -22.68 -14.49
N LYS A 150 -11.10 -22.40 -13.19
CA LYS A 150 -12.30 -22.77 -12.45
C LYS A 150 -13.48 -21.86 -12.81
N LYS A 151 -14.67 -22.43 -12.95
CA LYS A 151 -15.90 -21.65 -13.11
C LYS A 151 -16.16 -20.80 -11.88
N TYR A 152 -16.59 -19.56 -12.08
CA TYR A 152 -16.96 -18.64 -11.01
C TYR A 152 -18.16 -17.79 -11.43
N LYS A 153 -18.92 -17.31 -10.43
CA LYS A 153 -20.06 -16.40 -10.60
C LYS A 153 -19.60 -14.97 -10.35
N ILE A 154 -19.95 -14.06 -11.25
CA ILE A 154 -19.73 -12.62 -11.04
C ILE A 154 -20.90 -12.06 -10.24
N LYS A 155 -20.61 -11.42 -9.10
CA LYS A 155 -21.59 -10.75 -8.25
C LYS A 155 -21.32 -9.25 -8.19
N LYS A 156 -22.36 -8.42 -8.31
CA LYS A 156 -22.22 -6.98 -8.04
C LYS A 156 -21.90 -6.77 -6.57
N ASN A 157 -20.92 -5.91 -6.30
CA ASN A 157 -20.55 -5.56 -4.94
C ASN A 157 -21.42 -4.40 -4.44
N VAL A 158 -22.56 -4.72 -3.83
CA VAL A 158 -23.57 -3.74 -3.38
C VAL A 158 -23.15 -3.01 -2.12
N ASN A 159 -22.24 -3.59 -1.30
CA ASN A 159 -21.95 -3.15 0.08
C ASN A 159 -20.66 -2.38 0.27
N LEU A 160 -19.88 -2.13 -0.77
CA LEU A 160 -18.69 -1.31 -0.61
C LEU A 160 -19.08 0.17 -0.62
N LYS A 161 -18.86 0.87 0.50
CA LYS A 161 -18.58 2.30 0.43
C LYS A 161 -17.49 2.47 -0.62
N LYS A 162 -17.81 3.05 -1.76
CA LYS A 162 -16.93 3.20 -2.94
C LYS A 162 -15.74 4.11 -2.59
N GLU A 163 -14.82 3.63 -1.76
CA GLU A 163 -13.61 4.36 -1.37
C GLU A 163 -12.56 4.23 -2.45
N SER A 164 -12.49 5.22 -3.34
CA SER A 164 -11.44 5.34 -4.34
C SER A 164 -10.35 6.30 -3.89
N PHE A 165 -9.08 5.92 -4.07
CA PHE A 165 -7.94 6.77 -3.75
C PHE A 165 -6.70 6.38 -4.53
N TYR A 166 -5.79 7.35 -4.72
CA TYR A 166 -4.38 7.07 -4.99
C TYR A 166 -3.51 8.18 -4.39
N LEU A 167 -2.27 7.83 -4.06
CA LEU A 167 -1.29 8.74 -3.51
C LEU A 167 -0.43 9.33 -4.63
N ASN A 168 -0.05 10.58 -4.51
CA ASN A 168 0.97 11.17 -5.35
C ASN A 168 2.35 10.81 -4.78
N ASN A 169 3.20 10.17 -5.58
CA ASN A 169 4.54 9.73 -5.18
C ASN A 169 5.67 10.57 -5.80
N ARG A 170 5.36 11.65 -6.51
CA ARG A 170 6.35 12.47 -7.25
C ARG A 170 7.49 12.97 -6.37
N LYS A 171 7.18 13.35 -5.13
CA LYS A 171 8.19 13.79 -4.16
C LYS A 171 9.25 12.72 -3.91
N LEU A 172 8.85 11.46 -3.77
CA LEU A 172 9.77 10.35 -3.59
C LEU A 172 10.50 10.03 -4.88
N MET A 173 9.78 9.92 -5.99
CA MET A 173 10.35 9.55 -7.30
C MET A 173 11.40 10.57 -7.78
N SER A 174 11.30 11.85 -7.41
CA SER A 174 12.35 12.84 -7.70
C SER A 174 13.65 12.61 -6.90
N LYS A 175 13.62 11.79 -5.85
CA LYS A 175 14.79 11.50 -4.99
C LYS A 175 15.43 10.14 -5.28
N ILE A 176 14.69 9.20 -5.84
CA ILE A 176 15.17 7.84 -6.13
C ILE A 176 15.01 7.52 -7.61
N LYS A 177 15.97 6.75 -8.17
CA LYS A 177 15.93 6.31 -9.59
C LYS A 177 15.34 4.91 -9.68
N ILE A 178 14.04 4.77 -9.45
CA ILE A 178 13.32 3.50 -9.55
C ILE A 178 12.15 3.69 -10.51
N GLN A 179 12.06 2.85 -11.53
CA GLN A 179 10.83 2.74 -12.31
C GLN A 179 9.73 2.12 -11.44
N ASN A 180 8.54 2.68 -11.51
CA ASN A 180 7.39 2.21 -10.78
C ASN A 180 6.15 2.42 -11.65
N SER A 181 5.72 1.38 -12.33
CA SER A 181 4.69 1.45 -13.36
C SER A 181 3.54 0.46 -13.12
N LEU A 182 2.39 0.77 -13.72
CA LEU A 182 1.22 -0.13 -13.71
C LEU A 182 1.55 -1.47 -14.36
N ASN A 183 2.41 -1.47 -15.39
CA ASN A 183 2.81 -2.68 -16.07
C ASN A 183 3.61 -3.63 -15.16
N GLU A 184 4.49 -3.11 -14.30
CA GLU A 184 5.22 -3.93 -13.32
C GLU A 184 4.26 -4.58 -12.31
N LEU A 185 3.25 -3.84 -11.84
CA LEU A 185 2.21 -4.40 -10.98
C LEU A 185 1.41 -5.49 -11.70
N ARG A 186 1.02 -5.26 -12.97
CA ARG A 186 0.35 -6.25 -13.80
C ARG A 186 1.18 -7.52 -13.94
N ILE A 187 2.47 -7.40 -14.29
CA ILE A 187 3.39 -8.54 -14.42
C ILE A 187 3.46 -9.32 -13.10
N PHE A 188 3.57 -8.64 -11.97
CA PHE A 188 3.54 -9.27 -10.65
C PHE A 188 2.25 -10.08 -10.44
N CYS A 189 1.08 -9.49 -10.72
CA CYS A 189 -0.21 -10.17 -10.57
C CYS A 189 -0.36 -11.37 -11.50
N LEU A 190 0.14 -11.29 -12.74
CA LEU A 190 0.12 -12.41 -13.68
C LEU A 190 1.03 -13.56 -13.22
N LYS A 191 2.23 -13.26 -12.74
CA LYS A 191 3.13 -14.26 -12.14
C LYS A 191 2.49 -14.95 -10.93
N TYR A 192 1.87 -14.15 -10.05
CA TYR A 192 1.11 -14.66 -8.92
C TYR A 192 -0.02 -15.59 -9.37
N SER A 193 -0.84 -15.15 -10.33
CA SER A 193 -1.94 -15.96 -10.88
C SER A 193 -1.44 -17.28 -11.46
N LYS A 194 -0.38 -17.26 -12.26
CA LYS A 194 0.24 -18.48 -12.80
C LYS A 194 0.69 -19.44 -11.70
N LYS A 195 1.46 -18.94 -10.71
CA LYS A 195 1.93 -19.76 -9.57
C LYS A 195 0.77 -20.37 -8.77
N LYS A 196 -0.35 -19.68 -8.67
CA LYS A 196 -1.49 -20.09 -7.82
C LYS A 196 -2.44 -21.06 -8.49
N PHE A 197 -2.58 -21.02 -9.81
CA PHE A 197 -3.61 -21.72 -10.57
C PHE A 197 -3.03 -22.68 -11.66
N SER A 198 -1.73 -22.70 -11.88
CA SER A 198 -1.01 -23.73 -12.65
C SER A 198 -0.51 -24.80 -11.70
#